data_f3042d87d26168ffe49ed23aa959316e
#
_entry.id   f3042d87d26168ffe49ed23aa959316e
#
_cell.length_a   1.000
_cell.length_b   1.000
_cell.length_c   1.000
_cell.angle_alpha   90.00
_cell.angle_beta   90.00
_cell.angle_gamma   90.00
#
_symmetry.space_group_name_H-M   'P 1'
#
loop_
_entity.id
_entity.type
_entity.pdbx_description
1 polymer ?
#
loop_
_entity_poly.entity_id
_entity_poly.type
_entity_poly.pdbx_seq_one_letter_code
_entity_poly.pdbx_strand_id
1 'polypeptide(L)'
;IEPGNLIIYNYEVRKLGYARQEILEELIRLKKVSDFDLVFIPSLHDIHQDHTTIAQEGLRAFKNTNILGYELIWNNLTFNTQCFVRLEERHIDAKVESLKAYKSQGARDYLSKDFIYSLARARGVQAGCTYAEAFEVIRLFL
;
A
#
# COMPACT_ATOMS: atom_id res chain seq x y z
N ILE A 1 -7.21 -12.91 -1.05
CA ILE A 1 -5.87 -13.47 -1.35
C ILE A 1 -5.93 -14.95 -1.01
N GLU A 2 -5.60 -15.81 -1.95
CA GLU A 2 -5.46 -17.23 -1.67
C GLU A 2 -4.23 -17.46 -0.77
N PRO A 3 -4.31 -18.39 0.21
CA PRO A 3 -3.21 -18.63 1.15
C PRO A 3 -1.85 -18.92 0.49
N GLY A 4 -1.85 -19.53 -0.68
CA GLY A 4 -0.64 -19.84 -1.45
C GLY A 4 0.07 -18.61 -2.03
N ASN A 5 -0.60 -17.46 -2.06
CA ASN A 5 -0.06 -16.21 -2.61
C ASN A 5 0.41 -15.23 -1.51
N LEU A 6 0.46 -15.68 -0.25
CA LEU A 6 0.93 -14.88 0.87
C LEU A 6 2.33 -15.31 1.26
N ILE A 7 3.29 -14.39 1.17
CA ILE A 7 4.66 -14.58 1.63
C ILE A 7 4.89 -13.64 2.82
N ILE A 8 5.29 -14.20 3.95
CA ILE A 8 5.58 -13.45 5.16
C ILE A 8 7.06 -13.65 5.50
N TYR A 9 7.80 -12.55 5.60
CA TYR A 9 9.18 -12.53 6.00
C TYR A 9 9.30 -12.16 7.48
N ASN A 10 10.32 -12.69 8.16
CA ASN A 10 10.54 -12.47 9.59
C ASN A 10 11.62 -11.39 9.83
N TYR A 11 11.33 -10.15 9.39
CA TYR A 11 12.18 -9.00 9.68
C TYR A 11 11.75 -8.31 10.97
N GLU A 12 12.71 -7.78 11.70
CA GLU A 12 12.44 -7.05 12.94
C GLU A 12 11.83 -5.67 12.62
N VAL A 13 10.66 -5.40 13.22
CA VAL A 13 9.94 -4.13 13.06
C VAL A 13 10.82 -2.96 13.47
N ARG A 14 10.76 -1.87 12.73
CA ARG A 14 11.58 -0.64 12.85
C ARG A 14 13.05 -0.82 12.51
N LYS A 15 13.45 -1.99 11.98
CA LYS A 15 14.83 -2.28 11.60
C LYS A 15 15.01 -2.68 10.15
N LEU A 16 13.97 -2.57 9.31
CA LEU A 16 14.06 -2.91 7.89
C LEU A 16 15.16 -2.12 7.17
N GLY A 17 15.45 -0.91 7.62
CA GLY A 17 16.53 -0.10 7.08
C GLY A 17 17.93 -0.74 7.15
N TYR A 18 18.16 -1.65 8.10
CA TYR A 18 19.42 -2.41 8.20
C TYR A 18 19.46 -3.63 7.27
N ALA A 19 18.31 -4.12 6.83
CA ALA A 19 18.17 -5.29 5.94
C ALA A 19 17.86 -4.90 4.47
N ARG A 20 18.14 -3.66 4.07
CA ARG A 20 17.77 -3.12 2.74
C ARG A 20 18.21 -4.00 1.58
N GLN A 21 19.45 -4.48 1.61
CA GLN A 21 20.00 -5.30 0.52
C GLN A 21 19.31 -6.66 0.47
N GLU A 22 19.05 -7.30 1.61
CA GLU A 22 18.34 -8.55 1.69
C GLU A 22 16.92 -8.42 1.16
N ILE A 23 16.21 -7.36 1.58
CA ILE A 23 14.84 -7.05 1.09
C ILE A 23 14.85 -6.86 -0.43
N LEU A 24 15.79 -6.11 -0.96
CA LEU A 24 15.92 -5.92 -2.40
C LEU A 24 16.12 -7.25 -3.14
N GLU A 25 16.97 -8.12 -2.63
CA GLU A 25 17.24 -9.43 -3.25
C GLU A 25 16.02 -10.34 -3.22
N GLU A 26 15.25 -10.33 -2.12
CA GLU A 26 13.99 -11.07 -2.04
C GLU A 26 12.96 -10.55 -3.07
N LEU A 27 12.80 -9.24 -3.20
CA LEU A 27 11.90 -8.63 -4.18
C LEU A 27 12.34 -8.93 -5.63
N ILE A 28 13.64 -8.91 -5.92
CA ILE A 28 14.19 -9.31 -7.23
C ILE A 28 13.93 -10.80 -7.48
N ARG A 29 14.04 -11.65 -6.46
CA ARG A 29 13.75 -13.08 -6.56
C ARG A 29 12.27 -13.33 -6.89
N LEU A 30 11.36 -12.63 -6.22
CA LEU A 30 9.92 -12.67 -6.52
C LEU A 30 9.64 -12.27 -7.96
N LYS A 31 10.25 -11.19 -8.44
CA LYS A 31 10.09 -10.73 -9.82
C LYS A 31 10.58 -11.76 -10.86
N LYS A 32 11.57 -12.59 -10.53
CA LYS A 32 12.09 -13.63 -11.44
C LYS A 32 11.17 -14.84 -11.59
N VAL A 33 10.36 -15.11 -10.56
CA VAL A 33 9.49 -16.29 -10.52
C VAL A 33 8.02 -15.97 -10.85
N SER A 34 7.69 -14.71 -10.99
CA SER A 34 6.32 -14.25 -11.30
C SER A 34 6.36 -12.98 -12.12
N ASP A 35 5.51 -12.90 -13.14
CA ASP A 35 5.27 -11.67 -13.89
C ASP A 35 4.25 -10.81 -13.14
N PHE A 36 4.57 -9.55 -12.95
CA PHE A 36 3.70 -8.57 -12.30
C PHE A 36 3.38 -7.44 -13.27
N ASP A 37 2.10 -7.26 -13.57
CA ASP A 37 1.61 -6.13 -14.39
C ASP A 37 1.56 -4.84 -13.59
N LEU A 38 1.30 -4.96 -12.26
CA LEU A 38 1.15 -3.84 -11.34
C LEU A 38 1.64 -4.23 -9.95
N VAL A 39 2.38 -3.32 -9.33
CA VAL A 39 2.90 -3.46 -7.96
C VAL A 39 2.41 -2.29 -7.12
N PHE A 40 1.94 -2.59 -5.91
CA PHE A 40 1.62 -1.59 -4.90
C PHE A 40 2.72 -1.55 -3.84
N ILE A 41 3.21 -0.35 -3.56
CA ILE A 41 4.18 -0.10 -2.50
C ILE A 41 3.69 1.04 -1.61
N PRO A 42 4.25 1.25 -0.41
CA PRO A 42 3.97 2.49 0.34
C PRO A 42 4.29 3.73 -0.50
N SER A 43 3.58 4.84 -0.28
CA SER A 43 3.96 6.12 -0.87
C SER A 43 5.44 6.44 -0.60
N LEU A 44 6.12 7.05 -1.57
CA LEU A 44 7.50 7.53 -1.40
C LEU A 44 7.61 8.67 -0.39
N HIS A 45 6.47 9.26 0.01
CA HIS A 45 6.35 10.35 1.00
C HIS A 45 5.93 9.83 2.39
N ASP A 46 5.89 8.52 2.60
CA ASP A 46 5.65 7.94 3.91
C ASP A 46 6.88 8.11 4.80
N ILE A 47 6.69 8.68 6.00
CA ILE A 47 7.78 8.98 6.95
C ILE A 47 8.14 7.82 7.87
N HIS A 48 7.41 6.70 7.82
CA HIS A 48 7.76 5.54 8.63
C HIS A 48 8.97 4.82 8.03
N GLN A 49 10.03 4.64 8.81
CA GLN A 49 11.32 4.11 8.34
C GLN A 49 11.21 2.75 7.62
N ASP A 50 10.34 1.86 8.08
CA ASP A 50 10.15 0.56 7.43
C ASP A 50 9.41 0.72 6.09
N HIS A 51 8.37 1.59 6.04
CA HIS A 51 7.65 1.87 4.81
C HIS A 51 8.55 2.54 3.77
N THR A 52 9.36 3.52 4.20
CA THR A 52 10.35 4.17 3.34
C THR A 52 11.32 3.15 2.74
N THR A 53 11.79 2.19 3.57
CA THR A 53 12.68 1.12 3.09
C THR A 53 11.98 0.26 2.04
N ILE A 54 10.77 -0.24 2.31
CA ILE A 54 10.01 -1.06 1.36
C ILE A 54 9.69 -0.29 0.08
N ALA A 55 9.31 0.98 0.18
CA ALA A 55 9.02 1.81 -0.99
C ALA A 55 10.26 1.99 -1.89
N GLN A 56 11.42 2.29 -1.30
CA GLN A 56 12.66 2.47 -2.04
C GLN A 56 13.16 1.17 -2.68
N GLU A 57 13.17 0.06 -1.95
CA GLU A 57 13.65 -1.21 -2.49
C GLU A 57 12.62 -1.82 -3.47
N GLY A 58 11.33 -1.62 -3.23
CA GLY A 58 10.28 -1.96 -4.19
C GLY A 58 10.43 -1.23 -5.52
N LEU A 59 10.66 0.08 -5.49
CA LEU A 59 10.95 0.88 -6.69
C LEU A 59 12.19 0.38 -7.45
N ARG A 60 13.26 0.00 -6.73
CA ARG A 60 14.49 -0.54 -7.34
C ARG A 60 14.26 -1.90 -7.99
N ALA A 61 13.56 -2.80 -7.29
CA ALA A 61 13.29 -4.15 -7.78
C ALA A 61 12.37 -4.15 -9.01
N PHE A 62 11.31 -3.34 -8.97
CA PHE A 62 10.24 -3.33 -9.99
C PHE A 62 10.32 -2.12 -10.94
N LYS A 63 11.51 -1.56 -11.16
CA LYS A 63 11.73 -0.36 -11.99
C LYS A 63 11.15 -0.39 -13.41
N ASN A 64 10.86 -1.58 -13.96
CA ASN A 64 10.29 -1.79 -15.29
C ASN A 64 8.85 -2.33 -15.23
N THR A 65 8.15 -2.13 -14.13
CA THR A 65 6.77 -2.57 -13.89
C THR A 65 5.94 -1.35 -13.51
N ASN A 66 4.63 -1.38 -13.74
CA ASN A 66 3.74 -0.34 -13.23
C ASN A 66 3.77 -0.34 -11.70
N ILE A 67 3.93 0.83 -11.10
CA ILE A 67 4.03 0.97 -9.64
C ILE A 67 3.09 2.07 -9.18
N LEU A 68 2.21 1.73 -8.25
CA LEU A 68 1.36 2.66 -7.53
C LEU A 68 1.74 2.72 -6.06
N GLY A 69 1.85 3.94 -5.53
CA GLY A 69 2.04 4.20 -4.11
C GLY A 69 0.70 4.30 -3.39
N TYR A 70 0.47 3.48 -2.37
CA TYR A 70 -0.77 3.55 -1.59
C TYR A 70 -0.70 4.56 -0.44
N GLU A 71 -1.85 5.10 -0.10
CA GLU A 71 -2.02 6.11 0.94
C GLU A 71 -2.05 5.47 2.34
N LEU A 72 -1.19 6.00 3.23
CA LEU A 72 -1.29 5.80 4.67
C LEU A 72 -1.37 7.17 5.34
N ILE A 73 -2.57 7.71 5.47
CA ILE A 73 -2.81 9.10 5.82
C ILE A 73 -2.10 9.55 7.11
N TRP A 74 -1.87 8.63 8.04
CA TRP A 74 -1.17 8.91 9.29
C TRP A 74 0.32 9.21 9.10
N ASN A 75 0.93 8.59 8.09
CA ASN A 75 2.37 8.67 7.84
C ASN A 75 2.72 9.58 6.66
N ASN A 76 1.76 9.92 5.79
CA ASN A 76 2.01 10.74 4.63
C ASN A 76 1.96 12.23 5.01
N LEU A 77 3.10 12.94 4.92
CA LEU A 77 3.12 14.40 5.01
C LEU A 77 2.54 15.06 3.77
N THR A 78 2.76 14.45 2.62
CA THR A 78 2.19 14.80 1.32
C THR A 78 1.71 13.53 0.63
N PHE A 79 0.69 13.64 -0.21
CA PHE A 79 0.20 12.53 -1.03
C PHE A 79 -0.42 13.06 -2.32
N ASN A 80 0.06 12.58 -3.46
CA ASN A 80 -0.42 13.00 -4.77
C ASN A 80 -1.53 12.06 -5.24
N THR A 81 -2.75 12.55 -5.29
CA THR A 81 -3.92 11.77 -5.76
C THR A 81 -3.98 11.77 -7.28
N GLN A 82 -3.27 10.85 -7.93
CA GLN A 82 -3.10 10.83 -9.39
C GLN A 82 -3.85 9.68 -10.07
N CYS A 83 -4.04 8.56 -9.38
CA CYS A 83 -4.79 7.41 -9.85
C CYS A 83 -5.91 7.10 -8.87
N PHE A 84 -7.12 6.84 -9.40
CA PHE A 84 -8.28 6.53 -8.57
C PHE A 84 -8.87 5.18 -8.98
N VAL A 85 -9.13 4.34 -7.99
CA VAL A 85 -9.89 3.10 -8.14
C VAL A 85 -11.27 3.30 -7.54
N ARG A 86 -12.31 3.26 -8.38
CA ARG A 86 -13.70 3.35 -7.91
C ARG A 86 -14.06 2.13 -7.09
N LEU A 87 -14.70 2.36 -5.96
CA LEU A 87 -15.11 1.33 -5.02
C LEU A 87 -16.62 1.24 -4.90
N GLU A 88 -17.09 0.02 -4.64
CA GLU A 88 -18.42 -0.25 -4.12
C GLU A 88 -18.34 -0.37 -2.60
N GLU A 89 -19.47 -0.21 -1.92
CA GLU A 89 -19.55 -0.32 -0.45
C GLU A 89 -19.00 -1.65 0.08
N ARG A 90 -19.27 -2.76 -0.62
CA ARG A 90 -18.75 -4.10 -0.27
C ARG A 90 -17.22 -4.16 -0.17
N HIS A 91 -16.49 -3.37 -0.98
CA HIS A 91 -15.02 -3.31 -0.94
C HIS A 91 -14.55 -2.60 0.34
N ILE A 92 -15.28 -1.57 0.77
CA ILE A 92 -14.98 -0.82 1.99
C ILE A 92 -15.29 -1.69 3.21
N ASP A 93 -16.43 -2.38 3.21
CA ASP A 93 -16.78 -3.32 4.28
C ASP A 93 -15.74 -4.45 4.41
N ALA A 94 -15.29 -5.02 3.29
CA ALA A 94 -14.22 -6.02 3.28
C ALA A 94 -12.91 -5.48 3.87
N LYS A 95 -12.55 -4.24 3.58
CA LYS A 95 -11.39 -3.56 4.16
C LYS A 95 -11.55 -3.39 5.67
N VAL A 96 -12.70 -2.90 6.13
CA VAL A 96 -13.02 -2.75 7.56
C VAL A 96 -12.91 -4.08 8.29
N GLU A 97 -13.49 -5.15 7.75
CA GLU A 97 -13.42 -6.49 8.34
C GLU A 97 -11.97 -7.01 8.41
N SER A 98 -11.21 -6.82 7.34
CA SER A 98 -9.78 -7.21 7.30
C SER A 98 -8.96 -6.49 8.36
N LEU A 99 -9.23 -5.20 8.59
CA LEU A 99 -8.51 -4.39 9.59
C LEU A 99 -8.81 -4.81 11.03
N LYS A 100 -9.96 -5.41 11.33
CA LYS A 100 -10.27 -5.98 12.66
C LYS A 100 -9.31 -7.09 13.09
N ALA A 101 -8.65 -7.75 12.15
CA ALA A 101 -7.64 -8.78 12.44
C ALA A 101 -6.37 -8.19 13.09
N TYR A 102 -6.10 -6.89 12.93
CA TYR A 102 -4.94 -6.20 13.49
C TYR A 102 -5.14 -5.82 14.96
N LYS A 103 -5.22 -6.81 15.84
CA LYS A 103 -5.48 -6.61 17.29
C LYS A 103 -4.52 -5.65 17.96
N SER A 104 -3.24 -5.64 17.55
CA SER A 104 -2.21 -4.74 18.09
C SER A 104 -2.43 -3.26 17.75
N GLN A 105 -3.29 -2.95 16.77
CA GLN A 105 -3.57 -1.61 16.28
C GLN A 105 -5.00 -1.15 16.58
N GLY A 106 -5.82 -1.98 17.24
CA GLY A 106 -7.27 -1.80 17.38
C GLY A 106 -7.75 -0.51 18.07
N ALA A 107 -6.86 0.22 18.77
CA ALA A 107 -7.16 1.51 19.38
C ALA A 107 -6.80 2.73 18.48
N ARG A 108 -6.47 2.50 17.23
CA ARG A 108 -6.06 3.58 16.32
C ARG A 108 -7.25 4.11 15.53
N ASP A 109 -7.51 5.42 15.63
CA ASP A 109 -8.65 6.10 14.97
C ASP A 109 -8.67 5.91 13.46
N TYR A 110 -7.49 5.84 12.81
CA TYR A 110 -7.37 5.62 11.36
C TYR A 110 -7.77 4.21 10.89
N LEU A 111 -8.05 3.27 11.81
CA LEU A 111 -8.62 1.95 11.52
C LEU A 111 -10.11 1.88 11.81
N SER A 112 -10.72 2.95 12.30
CA SER A 112 -12.15 2.99 12.57
C SER A 112 -12.96 2.88 11.28
N LYS A 113 -14.14 2.25 11.35
CA LYS A 113 -15.07 2.16 10.21
C LYS A 113 -15.38 3.56 9.66
N ASP A 114 -15.66 4.51 10.55
CA ASP A 114 -16.03 5.88 10.18
C ASP A 114 -14.90 6.58 9.43
N PHE A 115 -13.65 6.40 9.85
CA PHE A 115 -12.50 6.96 9.16
C PHE A 115 -12.33 6.35 7.76
N ILE A 116 -12.38 5.02 7.64
CA ILE A 116 -12.21 4.32 6.36
C ILE A 116 -13.27 4.75 5.35
N TYR A 117 -14.53 4.83 5.77
CA TYR A 117 -15.63 5.31 4.92
C TYR A 117 -15.46 6.78 4.55
N SER A 118 -15.06 7.62 5.51
CA SER A 118 -14.86 9.06 5.27
C SER A 118 -13.74 9.32 4.25
N LEU A 119 -12.63 8.60 4.36
CA LEU A 119 -11.52 8.70 3.41
C LEU A 119 -11.95 8.24 2.02
N ALA A 120 -12.60 7.07 1.92
CA ALA A 120 -13.11 6.55 0.65
C ALA A 120 -14.13 7.52 0.00
N ARG A 121 -14.97 8.17 0.82
CA ARG A 121 -15.91 9.20 0.34
C ARG A 121 -15.19 10.46 -0.15
N ALA A 122 -14.18 10.94 0.58
CA ALA A 122 -13.39 12.09 0.16
C ALA A 122 -12.72 11.85 -1.19
N ARG A 123 -12.10 10.68 -1.37
CA ARG A 123 -11.49 10.26 -2.65
C ARG A 123 -12.54 10.04 -3.73
N GLY A 124 -13.72 9.54 -3.37
CA GLY A 124 -14.86 9.42 -4.29
C GLY A 124 -15.31 10.77 -4.86
N VAL A 125 -15.39 11.80 -4.03
CA VAL A 125 -15.72 13.17 -4.48
C VAL A 125 -14.69 13.67 -5.51
N GLN A 126 -13.40 13.45 -5.26
CA GLN A 126 -12.35 13.82 -6.20
C GLN A 126 -12.45 13.05 -7.54
N ALA A 127 -12.87 11.79 -7.49
CA ALA A 127 -13.00 10.90 -8.64
C ALA A 127 -14.37 10.99 -9.36
N GLY A 128 -15.31 11.82 -8.87
CA GLY A 128 -16.66 11.95 -9.43
C GLY A 128 -17.52 10.69 -9.22
N CYS A 129 -17.34 9.97 -8.09
CA CYS A 129 -18.11 8.78 -7.74
C CYS A 129 -18.39 8.72 -6.22
N THR A 130 -19.12 7.70 -5.78
CA THR A 130 -19.50 7.59 -4.36
C THR A 130 -18.30 7.29 -3.48
N TYR A 131 -17.48 6.31 -3.85
CA TYR A 131 -16.30 5.89 -3.10
C TYR A 131 -15.14 5.60 -4.05
N ALA A 132 -13.93 5.92 -3.63
CA ALA A 132 -12.70 5.57 -4.32
C ALA A 132 -11.55 5.38 -3.33
N GLU A 133 -10.49 4.71 -3.79
CA GLU A 133 -9.14 4.83 -3.25
C GLU A 133 -8.29 5.65 -4.21
N ALA A 134 -7.34 6.38 -3.66
CA ALA A 134 -6.36 7.14 -4.44
C ALA A 134 -4.98 6.54 -4.30
N PHE A 135 -4.19 6.67 -5.36
CA PHE A 135 -2.81 6.21 -5.43
C PHE A 135 -1.94 7.27 -6.08
N GLU A 136 -0.67 7.31 -5.69
CA GLU A 136 0.39 8.00 -6.42
C GLU A 136 0.82 7.15 -7.61
N VAL A 137 1.00 7.77 -8.77
CA VAL A 137 1.59 7.09 -9.93
C VAL A 137 3.10 7.23 -9.85
N ILE A 138 3.78 6.19 -9.39
CA ILE A 138 5.25 6.19 -9.29
C ILE A 138 5.87 5.82 -10.64
N ARG A 139 5.31 4.81 -11.29
CA ARG A 139 5.65 4.42 -12.67
C ARG A 139 4.41 3.91 -13.40
N LEU A 140 4.28 4.30 -14.65
CA LEU A 140 3.22 3.83 -15.53
C LEU A 140 3.79 3.61 -16.94
N PHE A 141 3.62 2.41 -17.45
CA PHE A 141 3.93 2.02 -18.83
C PHE A 141 2.59 1.74 -19.52
N LEU A 142 2.33 2.43 -20.63
CA LEU A 142 1.08 2.33 -21.42
C LEU A 142 1.32 1.47 -22.67
#